data_6ef0ec8dd2d90b2cb0f529a5d48b1bff
#
_entry.id   6ef0ec8dd2d90b2cb0f529a5d48b1bff
#
_cell.length_a   1.000
_cell.length_b   1.000
_cell.length_c   1.000
_cell.angle_alpha   90.00
_cell.angle_beta   90.00
_cell.angle_gamma   90.00
#
_symmetry.space_group_name_H-M   'P 1'
#
loop_
_entity.id
_entity.type
_entity.pdbx_description
1 polymer ?
#
loop_
_entity_poly.entity_id
_entity_poly.type
_entity_poly.pdbx_seq_one_letter_code
_entity_poly.pdbx_strand_id
1 'polypeptide(L)'
;MASWARAAVLWSALLLAAPSGAYAAEFTAKDGQVLGRTMGYVGDGRTGVAVVGIVYVPGHPASQREADLVRAVIGEGLPAGRIKLQARLVPLDQLATVGGVDALYVTSASAGSPAVPQAAQRLRVPTVSTDMACVERADCIVGFSSEPTVQIVINRGAADRTGVRFVQAFRMLVTER
;
A
#
# COMPACT_ATOMS: atom_id res chain seq x y z
N MET A 1 65.93 41.15 16.41
CA MET A 1 64.80 41.42 15.56
C MET A 1 64.16 40.08 15.25
N ALA A 2 63.13 39.71 15.98
CA ALA A 2 62.50 38.39 15.88
C ALA A 2 61.09 38.57 15.26
N SER A 3 60.88 37.99 14.07
CA SER A 3 59.68 37.99 13.33
C SER A 3 58.81 36.75 13.75
N TRP A 4 57.63 37.02 14.29
CA TRP A 4 56.70 35.96 14.71
C TRP A 4 55.72 35.72 13.56
N ALA A 5 55.81 34.58 12.92
CA ALA A 5 54.87 34.10 11.94
C ALA A 5 53.66 33.47 12.67
N ARG A 6 52.48 34.04 12.52
CA ARG A 6 51.22 33.49 13.00
C ARG A 6 50.69 32.48 11.99
N ALA A 7 50.66 31.19 12.38
CA ALA A 7 49.99 30.15 11.64
C ALA A 7 48.51 30.18 11.96
N ALA A 8 47.68 30.50 10.98
CA ALA A 8 46.23 30.40 11.07
C ALA A 8 45.80 28.95 10.72
N VAL A 9 45.27 28.24 11.72
CA VAL A 9 44.70 26.91 11.53
C VAL A 9 43.24 27.09 11.09
N LEU A 10 42.97 26.80 9.81
CA LEU A 10 41.63 26.77 9.26
C LEU A 10 41.00 25.42 9.62
N TRP A 11 40.06 25.44 10.54
CA TRP A 11 39.19 24.29 10.82
C TRP A 11 38.08 24.26 9.76
N SER A 12 38.21 23.36 8.80
CA SER A 12 37.12 23.04 7.86
C SER A 12 36.10 22.15 8.57
N ALA A 13 34.95 22.73 8.95
CA ALA A 13 33.82 21.99 9.45
C ALA A 13 33.15 21.20 8.29
N LEU A 14 33.38 19.90 8.26
CA LEU A 14 32.71 18.98 7.33
C LEU A 14 31.29 18.75 7.82
N LEU A 15 30.31 19.46 7.24
CA LEU A 15 28.87 19.21 7.46
C LEU A 15 28.53 17.87 6.79
N LEU A 16 28.41 16.81 7.61
CA LEU A 16 27.75 15.58 7.18
C LEU A 16 26.26 15.84 7.03
N ALA A 17 25.81 16.01 5.78
CA ALA A 17 24.39 15.96 5.45
C ALA A 17 23.90 14.51 5.64
N ALA A 18 23.18 14.26 6.73
CA ALA A 18 22.49 13.00 6.92
C ALA A 18 21.40 12.87 5.82
N PRO A 19 21.33 11.74 5.09
CA PRO A 19 20.26 11.53 4.15
C PRO A 19 18.94 11.45 4.94
N SER A 20 18.03 12.40 4.73
CA SER A 20 16.65 12.32 5.19
C SER A 20 15.97 11.23 4.37
N GLY A 21 16.14 9.97 4.79
CA GLY A 21 15.36 8.87 4.27
C GLY A 21 13.88 9.15 4.63
N ALA A 22 13.06 9.44 3.64
CA ALA A 22 11.62 9.39 3.80
C ALA A 22 11.28 7.95 4.20
N TYR A 23 11.03 7.72 5.49
CA TYR A 23 10.48 6.46 5.95
C TYR A 23 9.10 6.34 5.31
N ALA A 24 8.93 5.42 4.39
CA ALA A 24 7.60 4.97 4.01
C ALA A 24 6.90 4.53 5.29
N ALA A 25 5.70 5.05 5.54
CA ALA A 25 4.95 4.70 6.74
C ALA A 25 4.82 3.18 6.81
N GLU A 26 5.27 2.58 7.92
CA GLU A 26 5.18 1.14 8.12
C GLU A 26 3.71 0.73 8.16
N PHE A 27 3.39 -0.40 7.51
CA PHE A 27 2.05 -0.98 7.58
C PHE A 27 1.78 -1.51 9.00
N THR A 28 0.77 -0.98 9.65
CA THR A 28 0.47 -1.21 11.07
C THR A 28 -0.73 -2.14 11.26
N ALA A 29 -0.97 -2.60 12.48
CA ALA A 29 -2.18 -3.35 12.84
C ALA A 29 -3.46 -2.53 12.57
N LYS A 30 -3.41 -1.19 12.72
CA LYS A 30 -4.52 -0.29 12.41
C LYS A 30 -4.81 -0.26 10.90
N ASP A 31 -3.77 -0.28 10.06
CA ASP A 31 -3.91 -0.39 8.61
C ASP A 31 -4.57 -1.71 8.22
N GLY A 32 -4.19 -2.81 8.84
CA GLY A 32 -4.83 -4.11 8.67
C GLY A 32 -6.32 -4.08 9.02
N GLN A 33 -6.70 -3.38 10.10
CA GLN A 33 -8.11 -3.19 10.48
C GLN A 33 -8.88 -2.34 9.45
N VAL A 34 -8.26 -1.27 8.93
CA VAL A 34 -8.85 -0.43 7.88
C VAL A 34 -9.06 -1.24 6.61
N LEU A 35 -8.03 -1.98 6.19
CA LEU A 35 -8.10 -2.86 5.02
C LEU A 35 -9.25 -3.88 5.14
N GLY A 36 -9.31 -4.61 6.26
CA GLY A 36 -10.34 -5.63 6.45
C GLY A 36 -11.75 -5.05 6.50
N ARG A 37 -11.94 -3.91 7.16
CA ARG A 37 -13.24 -3.22 7.16
C ARG A 37 -13.62 -2.76 5.76
N THR A 38 -12.69 -2.22 4.99
CA THR A 38 -12.91 -1.82 3.58
C THR A 38 -13.35 -3.02 2.74
N MET A 39 -12.72 -4.18 2.91
CA MET A 39 -13.10 -5.41 2.23
C MET A 39 -14.52 -5.87 2.58
N GLY A 40 -14.98 -5.60 3.80
CA GLY A 40 -16.36 -5.88 4.22
C GLY A 40 -17.43 -5.06 3.50
N TYR A 41 -17.04 -4.04 2.74
CA TYR A 41 -17.95 -3.18 1.98
C TYR A 41 -17.89 -3.42 0.46
N VAL A 42 -17.09 -4.39 0.00
CA VAL A 42 -17.00 -4.76 -1.42
C VAL A 42 -18.24 -5.58 -1.83
N GLY A 43 -18.76 -5.30 -3.01
CA GLY A 43 -19.98 -5.93 -3.54
C GLY A 43 -21.22 -5.54 -2.72
N ASP A 44 -22.00 -6.53 -2.32
CA ASP A 44 -23.20 -6.37 -1.49
C ASP A 44 -22.88 -6.45 0.03
N GLY A 45 -21.60 -6.36 0.37
CA GLY A 45 -21.13 -6.50 1.74
C GLY A 45 -20.61 -7.91 2.02
N ARG A 46 -19.29 -8.06 2.00
CA ARG A 46 -18.62 -9.36 2.19
C ARG A 46 -18.53 -9.74 3.66
N THR A 47 -18.55 -11.05 3.93
CA THR A 47 -18.30 -11.63 5.25
C THR A 47 -17.39 -12.85 5.14
N GLY A 48 -16.81 -13.30 6.25
CA GLY A 48 -15.97 -14.48 6.31
C GLY A 48 -14.51 -14.22 5.93
N VAL A 49 -13.85 -15.19 5.32
CA VAL A 49 -12.43 -15.09 4.96
C VAL A 49 -12.27 -14.31 3.66
N ALA A 50 -11.29 -13.41 3.65
CA ALA A 50 -10.85 -12.69 2.45
C ALA A 50 -9.34 -12.83 2.28
N VAL A 51 -8.92 -13.38 1.14
CA VAL A 51 -7.52 -13.57 0.81
C VAL A 51 -6.98 -12.32 0.11
N VAL A 52 -5.99 -11.67 0.72
CA VAL A 52 -5.29 -10.51 0.17
C VAL A 52 -4.00 -10.99 -0.51
N GLY A 53 -3.94 -10.85 -1.82
CA GLY A 53 -2.72 -11.05 -2.59
C GLY A 53 -1.81 -9.81 -2.46
N ILE A 54 -0.66 -9.95 -1.81
CA ILE A 54 0.29 -8.86 -1.60
C ILE A 54 1.26 -8.84 -2.78
N VAL A 55 1.08 -7.86 -3.66
CA VAL A 55 1.88 -7.72 -4.89
C VAL A 55 3.20 -7.02 -4.58
N TYR A 56 4.31 -7.65 -4.91
CA TYR A 56 5.65 -7.11 -4.69
C TYR A 56 6.56 -7.35 -5.90
N VAL A 57 7.61 -6.54 -6.01
CA VAL A 57 8.63 -6.66 -7.07
C VAL A 57 9.77 -7.54 -6.58
N PRO A 58 9.97 -8.73 -7.16
CA PRO A 58 11.11 -9.60 -6.81
C PRO A 58 12.45 -8.88 -7.02
N GLY A 59 13.39 -9.06 -6.07
CA GLY A 59 14.69 -8.42 -6.14
C GLY A 59 14.72 -6.92 -5.78
N HIS A 60 13.56 -6.31 -5.46
CA HIS A 60 13.47 -4.93 -4.99
C HIS A 60 13.34 -4.88 -3.46
N PRO A 61 14.39 -4.53 -2.71
CA PRO A 61 14.40 -4.70 -1.25
C PRO A 61 13.32 -3.92 -0.50
N ALA A 62 12.96 -2.71 -0.96
CA ALA A 62 11.91 -1.93 -0.33
C ALA A 62 10.53 -2.56 -0.53
N SER A 63 10.24 -3.05 -1.74
CA SER A 63 8.97 -3.75 -2.04
C SER A 63 8.84 -5.04 -1.23
N GLN A 64 9.94 -5.79 -1.11
CA GLN A 64 9.96 -7.02 -0.33
C GLN A 64 9.70 -6.74 1.16
N ARG A 65 10.37 -5.74 1.74
CA ARG A 65 10.12 -5.34 3.15
C ARG A 65 8.69 -4.90 3.38
N GLU A 66 8.13 -4.07 2.50
CA GLU A 66 6.73 -3.63 2.60
C GLU A 66 5.79 -4.84 2.55
N ALA A 67 5.98 -5.76 1.62
CA ALA A 67 5.16 -6.97 1.50
C ALA A 67 5.28 -7.88 2.74
N ASP A 68 6.48 -8.03 3.30
CA ASP A 68 6.70 -8.83 4.51
C ASP A 68 6.04 -8.19 5.74
N LEU A 69 6.05 -6.86 5.86
CA LEU A 69 5.35 -6.13 6.93
C LEU A 69 3.83 -6.34 6.83
N VAL A 70 3.25 -6.16 5.65
CA VAL A 70 1.82 -6.40 5.42
C VAL A 70 1.46 -7.85 5.75
N ARG A 71 2.26 -8.80 5.29
CA ARG A 71 2.07 -10.23 5.59
C ARG A 71 2.17 -10.51 7.08
N ALA A 72 3.13 -9.91 7.78
CA ALA A 72 3.31 -10.11 9.22
C ALA A 72 2.11 -9.59 10.03
N VAL A 73 1.55 -8.44 9.64
CA VAL A 73 0.38 -7.85 10.31
C VAL A 73 -0.89 -8.67 10.05
N ILE A 74 -1.13 -9.10 8.81
CA ILE A 74 -2.32 -9.89 8.48
C ILE A 74 -2.19 -11.32 9.03
N GLY A 75 -0.99 -11.89 9.01
CA GLY A 75 -0.71 -13.24 9.45
C GLY A 75 -1.59 -14.29 8.78
N GLU A 76 -1.94 -15.33 9.53
CA GLU A 76 -2.81 -16.40 9.06
C GLU A 76 -4.31 -16.09 9.26
N GLY A 77 -4.63 -14.90 9.76
CA GLY A 77 -6.03 -14.54 9.93
C GLY A 77 -6.27 -13.34 10.85
N LEU A 78 -6.15 -12.13 10.32
CA LEU A 78 -6.49 -10.91 11.05
C LEU A 78 -8.01 -10.68 11.04
N PRO A 79 -8.69 -10.74 12.19
CA PRO A 79 -10.11 -10.38 12.25
C PRO A 79 -10.27 -8.86 12.16
N ALA A 80 -11.14 -8.41 11.26
CA ALA A 80 -11.46 -7.00 11.05
C ALA A 80 -12.95 -6.83 10.71
N GLY A 81 -13.76 -6.51 11.70
CA GLY A 81 -15.22 -6.45 11.56
C GLY A 81 -15.81 -7.82 11.23
N ARG A 82 -16.47 -7.94 10.06
CA ARG A 82 -17.08 -9.20 9.59
C ARG A 82 -16.17 -10.04 8.72
N ILE A 83 -14.95 -9.56 8.47
CA ILE A 83 -13.94 -10.18 7.62
C ILE A 83 -12.82 -10.77 8.48
N LYS A 84 -12.28 -11.90 8.06
CA LYS A 84 -11.01 -12.44 8.52
C LYS A 84 -10.03 -12.38 7.33
N LEU A 85 -9.04 -11.49 7.38
CA LEU A 85 -8.04 -11.36 6.33
C LEU A 85 -7.04 -12.52 6.41
N GLN A 86 -6.65 -13.02 5.25
CA GLN A 86 -5.49 -13.91 5.08
C GLN A 86 -4.55 -13.31 4.05
N ALA A 87 -3.25 -13.42 4.26
CA ALA A 87 -2.22 -12.87 3.40
C ALA A 87 -1.62 -13.94 2.49
N ARG A 88 -1.40 -13.58 1.21
CA ARG A 88 -0.65 -14.38 0.25
C ARG A 88 0.31 -13.49 -0.53
N LEU A 89 1.60 -13.78 -0.51
CA LEU A 89 2.58 -13.08 -1.34
C LEU A 89 2.36 -13.42 -2.82
N VAL A 90 2.41 -12.40 -3.66
CA VAL A 90 2.25 -12.52 -5.12
C VAL A 90 3.38 -11.74 -5.80
N PRO A 91 4.39 -12.42 -6.34
CA PRO A 91 5.41 -11.77 -7.16
C PRO A 91 4.78 -11.09 -8.37
N LEU A 92 5.25 -9.89 -8.73
CA LEU A 92 4.69 -9.10 -9.82
C LEU A 92 4.72 -9.84 -11.18
N ASP A 93 5.76 -10.62 -11.42
CA ASP A 93 5.93 -11.45 -12.63
C ASP A 93 4.94 -12.63 -12.71
N GLN A 94 4.35 -13.03 -11.58
CA GLN A 94 3.33 -14.09 -11.52
C GLN A 94 1.89 -13.53 -11.48
N LEU A 95 1.73 -12.22 -11.49
CA LEU A 95 0.44 -11.57 -11.34
C LEU A 95 -0.54 -11.91 -12.47
N ALA A 96 -0.04 -12.20 -13.68
CA ALA A 96 -0.87 -12.60 -14.82
C ALA A 96 -1.64 -13.91 -14.61
N THR A 97 -1.10 -14.83 -13.82
CA THR A 97 -1.68 -16.17 -13.57
C THR A 97 -2.30 -16.34 -12.20
N VAL A 98 -2.17 -15.33 -11.32
CA VAL A 98 -2.72 -15.39 -9.97
C VAL A 98 -4.25 -15.58 -10.00
N GLY A 99 -4.74 -16.41 -9.09
CA GLY A 99 -6.18 -16.62 -8.85
C GLY A 99 -6.44 -16.89 -7.37
N GLY A 100 -7.71 -16.95 -6.96
CA GLY A 100 -8.10 -17.24 -5.58
C GLY A 100 -7.64 -16.15 -4.59
N VAL A 101 -7.70 -14.88 -4.99
CA VAL A 101 -7.56 -13.70 -4.14
C VAL A 101 -8.83 -12.87 -4.22
N ASP A 102 -9.12 -12.17 -3.14
CA ASP A 102 -10.29 -11.31 -2.99
C ASP A 102 -9.95 -9.83 -3.06
N ALA A 103 -8.67 -9.50 -2.93
CA ALA A 103 -8.08 -8.18 -3.14
C ALA A 103 -6.62 -8.30 -3.52
N LEU A 104 -6.06 -7.25 -4.12
CA LEU A 104 -4.64 -7.08 -4.34
C LEU A 104 -4.14 -5.90 -3.51
N TYR A 105 -3.29 -6.15 -2.51
CA TYR A 105 -2.50 -5.09 -1.89
C TYR A 105 -1.30 -4.80 -2.77
N VAL A 106 -1.13 -3.55 -3.16
CA VAL A 106 -0.11 -3.09 -4.10
C VAL A 106 0.97 -2.36 -3.33
N THR A 107 2.19 -2.92 -3.27
CA THR A 107 3.33 -2.21 -2.67
C THR A 107 3.70 -0.98 -3.50
N SER A 108 4.28 0.04 -2.86
CA SER A 108 4.61 1.31 -3.49
C SER A 108 5.48 1.13 -4.76
N ALA A 109 6.41 0.20 -4.73
CA ALA A 109 7.27 -0.10 -5.90
C ALA A 109 6.56 -0.89 -7.01
N SER A 110 5.46 -1.57 -6.73
CA SER A 110 4.65 -2.27 -7.74
C SER A 110 3.54 -1.38 -8.33
N ALA A 111 3.23 -0.26 -7.68
CA ALA A 111 2.33 0.75 -8.20
C ALA A 111 2.87 1.32 -9.54
N GLY A 112 2.02 1.57 -10.50
CA GLY A 112 2.42 2.01 -11.84
C GLY A 112 2.78 0.87 -12.80
N SER A 113 2.86 -0.38 -12.35
CA SER A 113 2.96 -1.52 -13.26
C SER A 113 1.62 -1.77 -13.94
N PRO A 114 1.57 -1.83 -15.29
CA PRO A 114 0.33 -2.11 -16.02
C PRO A 114 -0.25 -3.50 -15.72
N ALA A 115 0.56 -4.42 -15.20
CA ALA A 115 0.10 -5.75 -14.78
C ALA A 115 -0.90 -5.69 -13.62
N VAL A 116 -0.81 -4.67 -12.74
CA VAL A 116 -1.70 -4.51 -11.59
C VAL A 116 -3.14 -4.26 -12.01
N PRO A 117 -3.49 -3.20 -12.76
CA PRO A 117 -4.86 -2.97 -13.21
C PRO A 117 -5.37 -4.09 -14.14
N GLN A 118 -4.53 -4.71 -14.95
CA GLN A 118 -4.91 -5.84 -15.79
C GLN A 118 -5.34 -7.05 -14.94
N ALA A 119 -4.57 -7.40 -13.92
CA ALA A 119 -4.93 -8.48 -13.01
C ALA A 119 -6.20 -8.18 -12.22
N ALA A 120 -6.35 -6.95 -11.71
CA ALA A 120 -7.55 -6.50 -11.02
C ALA A 120 -8.81 -6.63 -11.88
N GLN A 121 -8.74 -6.21 -13.15
CA GLN A 121 -9.84 -6.35 -14.11
C GLN A 121 -10.18 -7.81 -14.40
N ARG A 122 -9.16 -8.64 -14.65
CA ARG A 122 -9.35 -10.08 -14.91
C ARG A 122 -10.01 -10.79 -13.73
N LEU A 123 -9.57 -10.47 -12.50
CA LEU A 123 -10.05 -11.08 -11.27
C LEU A 123 -11.33 -10.43 -10.74
N ARG A 124 -11.64 -9.20 -11.18
CA ARG A 124 -12.71 -8.35 -10.63
C ARG A 124 -12.57 -8.12 -9.13
N VAL A 125 -11.37 -7.83 -8.68
CA VAL A 125 -11.04 -7.57 -7.28
C VAL A 125 -10.49 -6.15 -7.09
N PRO A 126 -10.69 -5.54 -5.91
CA PRO A 126 -10.11 -4.24 -5.61
C PRO A 126 -8.58 -4.32 -5.49
N THR A 127 -7.91 -3.29 -6.00
CA THR A 127 -6.51 -2.98 -5.67
C THR A 127 -6.48 -1.98 -4.54
N VAL A 128 -5.63 -2.21 -3.55
CA VAL A 128 -5.55 -1.40 -2.32
C VAL A 128 -4.10 -1.05 -2.05
N SER A 129 -3.81 0.17 -1.62
CA SER A 129 -2.46 0.60 -1.25
C SER A 129 -2.48 1.62 -0.12
N THR A 130 -1.42 1.71 0.66
CA THR A 130 -1.14 2.84 1.54
C THR A 130 -0.43 3.98 0.81
N ASP A 131 0.06 3.74 -0.41
CA ASP A 131 0.55 4.79 -1.31
C ASP A 131 -0.62 5.53 -1.96
N MET A 132 -0.95 6.71 -1.43
CA MET A 132 -2.05 7.52 -1.95
C MET A 132 -1.83 7.96 -3.40
N ALA A 133 -0.58 8.11 -3.86
CA ALA A 133 -0.28 8.44 -5.25
C ALA A 133 -0.72 7.34 -6.22
N CYS A 134 -0.77 6.08 -5.77
CA CYS A 134 -1.32 4.97 -6.56
C CYS A 134 -2.78 5.21 -6.97
N VAL A 135 -3.60 5.71 -6.03
CA VAL A 135 -5.01 6.02 -6.29
C VAL A 135 -5.16 7.26 -7.15
N GLU A 136 -4.32 8.28 -6.94
CA GLU A 136 -4.36 9.52 -7.72
C GLU A 136 -4.07 9.26 -9.20
N ARG A 137 -3.14 8.34 -9.50
CA ARG A 137 -2.82 7.91 -10.87
C ARG A 137 -3.81 6.91 -11.46
N ALA A 138 -4.82 6.48 -10.69
CA ALA A 138 -5.77 5.43 -11.06
C ALA A 138 -5.14 4.05 -11.31
N ASP A 139 -3.96 3.80 -10.73
CA ASP A 139 -3.30 2.48 -10.70
C ASP A 139 -3.90 1.58 -9.62
N CYS A 140 -4.41 2.20 -8.51
CA CYS A 140 -5.15 1.53 -7.46
C CYS A 140 -6.59 2.04 -7.37
N ILE A 141 -7.50 1.16 -6.93
CA ILE A 141 -8.91 1.51 -6.70
C ILE A 141 -9.06 2.19 -5.33
N VAL A 142 -8.41 1.67 -4.30
CA VAL A 142 -8.51 2.17 -2.93
C VAL A 142 -7.14 2.57 -2.43
N GLY A 143 -7.04 3.78 -1.92
CA GLY A 143 -5.93 4.24 -1.10
C GLY A 143 -6.40 4.50 0.31
N PHE A 144 -5.56 4.21 1.29
CA PHE A 144 -5.89 4.55 2.67
C PHE A 144 -4.64 4.91 3.48
N SER A 145 -4.88 5.72 4.51
CA SER A 145 -3.94 6.00 5.59
C SER A 145 -4.68 5.84 6.91
N SER A 146 -4.04 5.30 7.93
CA SER A 146 -4.60 5.19 9.27
C SER A 146 -4.10 6.27 10.22
N GLU A 147 -3.06 7.01 9.85
CA GLU A 147 -2.43 8.07 10.67
C GLU A 147 -2.37 9.41 9.92
N PRO A 148 -2.51 10.55 10.62
CA PRO A 148 -2.94 10.71 12.03
C PRO A 148 -4.43 10.38 12.22
N THR A 149 -5.21 10.38 11.16
CA THR A 149 -6.63 10.01 11.10
C THR A 149 -6.86 9.05 9.95
N VAL A 150 -7.88 8.20 10.09
CA VAL A 150 -8.24 7.28 9.00
C VAL A 150 -8.76 8.08 7.81
N GLN A 151 -8.09 7.95 6.69
CA GLN A 151 -8.50 8.47 5.39
C GLN A 151 -8.63 7.31 4.41
N ILE A 152 -9.71 7.28 3.66
CA ILE A 152 -9.92 6.30 2.59
C ILE A 152 -10.35 7.06 1.34
N VAL A 153 -9.66 6.81 0.24
CA VAL A 153 -9.97 7.40 -1.06
C VAL A 153 -10.26 6.28 -2.05
N ILE A 154 -11.34 6.42 -2.82
CA ILE A 154 -11.71 5.50 -3.89
C ILE A 154 -11.56 6.24 -5.23
N ASN A 155 -10.82 5.65 -6.17
CA ASN A 155 -10.82 6.07 -7.55
C ASN A 155 -11.99 5.39 -8.29
N ARG A 156 -13.05 6.16 -8.58
CA ARG A 156 -14.28 5.67 -9.24
C ARG A 156 -13.99 5.11 -10.62
N GLY A 157 -13.19 5.83 -11.42
CA GLY A 157 -12.86 5.38 -12.76
C GLY A 157 -12.12 4.05 -12.78
N ALA A 158 -11.20 3.82 -11.82
CA ALA A 158 -10.52 2.54 -11.66
C ALA A 158 -11.49 1.44 -11.18
N ALA A 159 -12.38 1.74 -10.25
CA ALA A 159 -13.40 0.81 -9.78
C ALA A 159 -14.36 0.39 -10.92
N ASP A 160 -14.83 1.35 -11.70
CA ASP A 160 -15.75 1.11 -12.83
C ASP A 160 -15.08 0.23 -13.89
N ARG A 161 -13.83 0.53 -14.29
CA ARG A 161 -13.07 -0.29 -15.24
C ARG A 161 -12.86 -1.73 -14.78
N THR A 162 -12.78 -1.94 -13.47
CA THR A 162 -12.56 -3.26 -12.86
C THR A 162 -13.87 -3.99 -12.59
N GLY A 163 -15.00 -3.28 -12.58
CA GLY A 163 -16.31 -3.80 -12.20
C GLY A 163 -16.47 -4.01 -10.68
N VAL A 164 -15.58 -3.39 -9.89
CA VAL A 164 -15.64 -3.42 -8.43
C VAL A 164 -16.67 -2.40 -7.94
N ARG A 165 -17.57 -2.85 -7.06
CA ARG A 165 -18.58 -2.00 -6.44
C ARG A 165 -18.38 -1.99 -4.93
N PHE A 166 -18.82 -0.91 -4.31
CA PHE A 166 -18.86 -0.76 -2.85
C PHE A 166 -20.29 -0.42 -2.44
N VAL A 167 -20.70 -0.88 -1.26
CA VAL A 167 -22.03 -0.55 -0.73
C VAL A 167 -22.19 0.96 -0.57
N GLN A 168 -23.39 1.47 -0.82
CA GLN A 168 -23.66 2.92 -0.81
C GLN A 168 -23.28 3.59 0.51
N ALA A 169 -23.57 2.94 1.64
CA ALA A 169 -23.26 3.48 2.96
C ALA A 169 -21.74 3.73 3.16
N PHE A 170 -20.88 2.88 2.60
CA PHE A 170 -19.44 3.08 2.65
C PHE A 170 -18.99 4.25 1.78
N ARG A 171 -19.55 4.37 0.58
CA ARG A 171 -19.22 5.46 -0.34
C ARG A 171 -19.51 6.85 0.23
N MET A 172 -20.52 6.95 1.12
CA MET A 172 -20.83 8.20 1.83
C MET A 172 -19.83 8.56 2.94
N LEU A 173 -19.01 7.61 3.39
CA LEU A 173 -18.03 7.77 4.47
C LEU A 173 -16.60 8.03 3.97
N VAL A 174 -16.35 7.87 2.67
CA VAL A 174 -15.02 7.95 2.07
C VAL A 174 -14.96 9.05 1.01
N THR A 175 -13.75 9.43 0.62
CA THR A 175 -13.57 10.37 -0.50
C THR A 175 -13.59 9.60 -1.82
N GLU A 176 -14.45 9.99 -2.76
CA GLU A 176 -14.44 9.48 -4.13
C GLU A 176 -13.80 10.50 -5.09
N ARG A 177 -12.97 10.02 -5.99
CA ARG A 177 -12.33 10.81 -7.05
C ARG A 177 -12.50 10.16 -8.42
#